data_54fe6d36f9f5fa5f5119a02b4cb67320
#
_entry.id   54fe6d36f9f5fa5f5119a02b4cb67320
#
_cell.length_a   1.000
_cell.length_b   1.000
_cell.length_c   1.000
_cell.angle_alpha   90.00
_cell.angle_beta   90.00
_cell.angle_gamma   90.00
#
_symmetry.space_group_name_H-M   'P 1'
#
loop_
_entity.id
_entity.type
_entity.pdbx_description
1 polymer ?
#
loop_
_entity_poly.entity_id
_entity_poly.type
_entity_poly.pdbx_seq_one_letter_code
_entity_poly.pdbx_strand_id
1 'polypeptide(L)'
;MKSLGLMGRVAVSFCVSTILPIFLFFLSTEGLTTMEQNIFILVIAGIFLVAWIYNGIIKPIDTLKNAARRIESGDLNFTLEAETHDEFGELTQAFEKMRIKLKENQEGKARDEEENRELVSNIAHDLKTPITAIRGYAEGILDGVAASEEKKRKYLQTIYHKAIEMNRLIDELNYYAKIETNKIPYHFVSLPALEYFQDYSVEMAVDLDAMGFQFSTDLFLEDTVEIIADPEQLRKVMNNIVSNAVKYMDKKEPKIQFSLLDAGDFVEIIIKDNGKGIEKKDLPYIFERFFRSDTARGTETGGSGIGLSIVKKIIEDNGGRIWAESEIGEGTSIHFVLRKHFTEPGGNT
;
A
#
# COMPACT_ATOMS: atom_id res chain seq x y z
N MET A 1 21.93 -36.98 -16.98
CA MET A 1 23.33 -36.89 -16.53
C MET A 1 23.46 -35.59 -15.75
N LYS A 2 23.86 -35.63 -14.48
CA LYS A 2 24.13 -34.39 -13.72
C LYS A 2 25.20 -33.58 -14.47
N SER A 3 24.95 -32.32 -14.76
CA SER A 3 25.97 -31.45 -15.35
C SER A 3 27.15 -31.36 -14.39
N LEU A 4 28.37 -31.54 -14.91
CA LEU A 4 29.57 -31.36 -14.10
C LEU A 4 29.61 -29.90 -13.65
N GLY A 5 29.79 -29.66 -12.35
CA GLY A 5 30.05 -28.32 -11.82
C GLY A 5 31.35 -27.72 -12.36
N LEU A 6 31.60 -26.45 -12.07
CA LEU A 6 32.78 -25.70 -12.55
C LEU A 6 34.08 -26.43 -12.27
N MET A 7 34.27 -26.93 -11.05
CA MET A 7 35.43 -27.73 -10.64
C MET A 7 35.59 -28.98 -11.49
N GLY A 8 34.50 -29.68 -11.79
CA GLY A 8 34.51 -30.84 -12.65
C GLY A 8 34.90 -30.52 -14.09
N ARG A 9 34.47 -29.39 -14.63
CA ARG A 9 34.83 -28.92 -15.98
C ARG A 9 36.31 -28.56 -16.06
N VAL A 10 36.85 -27.87 -15.06
CA VAL A 10 38.28 -27.55 -14.97
C VAL A 10 39.14 -28.82 -14.87
N ALA A 11 38.71 -29.79 -14.05
CA ALA A 11 39.41 -31.07 -13.90
C ALA A 11 39.43 -31.88 -15.20
N VAL A 12 38.27 -31.96 -15.91
CA VAL A 12 38.23 -32.62 -17.22
C VAL A 12 39.12 -31.92 -18.25
N SER A 13 39.11 -30.59 -18.31
CA SER A 13 39.97 -29.83 -19.20
C SER A 13 41.42 -30.08 -18.93
N PHE A 14 41.83 -30.11 -17.66
CA PHE A 14 43.20 -30.43 -17.23
C PHE A 14 43.58 -31.86 -17.61
N CYS A 15 42.74 -32.85 -17.34
CA CYS A 15 43.00 -34.23 -17.69
C CYS A 15 43.17 -34.41 -19.21
N VAL A 16 42.29 -33.83 -20.03
CA VAL A 16 42.38 -33.93 -21.48
C VAL A 16 43.67 -33.26 -22.00
N SER A 17 44.02 -32.09 -21.49
CA SER A 17 45.20 -31.33 -21.95
C SER A 17 46.52 -31.93 -21.52
N THR A 18 46.59 -32.69 -20.41
CA THR A 18 47.83 -33.24 -19.86
C THR A 18 47.99 -34.75 -20.07
N ILE A 19 46.93 -35.52 -19.76
CA ILE A 19 46.99 -36.97 -19.79
C ILE A 19 46.91 -37.50 -21.22
N LEU A 20 46.08 -36.93 -22.09
CA LEU A 20 45.91 -37.43 -23.46
C LEU A 20 47.22 -37.34 -24.28
N PRO A 21 47.98 -36.25 -24.30
CA PRO A 21 49.26 -36.20 -25.01
C PRO A 21 50.26 -37.22 -24.51
N ILE A 22 50.36 -37.42 -23.16
CA ILE A 22 51.24 -38.39 -22.55
C ILE A 22 50.87 -39.81 -22.94
N PHE A 23 49.60 -40.15 -22.95
CA PHE A 23 49.07 -41.44 -23.35
C PHE A 23 49.32 -41.72 -24.82
N LEU A 24 49.09 -40.74 -25.71
CA LEU A 24 49.36 -40.88 -27.13
C LEU A 24 50.85 -41.00 -27.43
N PHE A 25 51.74 -40.33 -26.68
CA PHE A 25 53.18 -40.49 -26.79
C PHE A 25 53.60 -41.91 -26.45
N PHE A 26 53.03 -42.50 -25.37
CA PHE A 26 53.29 -43.89 -24.99
C PHE A 26 52.84 -44.90 -26.06
N LEU A 27 51.64 -44.73 -26.62
CA LEU A 27 51.16 -45.59 -27.72
C LEU A 27 52.04 -45.49 -28.97
N SER A 28 52.64 -44.37 -29.25
CA SER A 28 53.59 -44.18 -30.36
C SER A 28 54.91 -44.92 -30.13
N THR A 29 55.40 -44.94 -28.88
CA THR A 29 56.64 -45.71 -28.53
C THR A 29 56.49 -47.18 -28.59
N GLU A 30 55.28 -47.70 -28.36
CA GLU A 30 54.94 -49.14 -28.50
C GLU A 30 54.60 -49.53 -29.93
N GLY A 31 54.67 -48.61 -30.91
CA GLY A 31 54.39 -48.88 -32.31
C GLY A 31 52.91 -49.12 -32.62
N LEU A 32 51.99 -48.79 -31.70
CA LEU A 32 50.53 -48.99 -31.86
C LEU A 32 49.86 -47.90 -32.68
N THR A 33 50.48 -46.72 -32.78
CA THR A 33 49.95 -45.56 -33.52
C THR A 33 51.05 -44.89 -34.30
N THR A 34 50.70 -44.27 -35.44
CA THR A 34 51.63 -43.44 -36.20
C THR A 34 51.63 -41.99 -35.68
N MET A 35 52.75 -41.27 -35.90
CA MET A 35 52.87 -39.88 -35.47
C MET A 35 51.79 -38.98 -36.09
N GLU A 36 51.39 -39.24 -37.34
CA GLU A 36 50.33 -38.49 -38.01
C GLU A 36 48.95 -38.68 -37.39
N GLN A 37 48.63 -39.93 -36.96
CA GLN A 37 47.37 -40.23 -36.23
C GLN A 37 47.33 -39.53 -34.89
N ASN A 38 48.43 -39.49 -34.15
CA ASN A 38 48.49 -38.82 -32.87
C ASN A 38 48.31 -37.30 -33.00
N ILE A 39 48.93 -36.65 -34.01
CA ILE A 39 48.70 -35.22 -34.29
C ILE A 39 47.23 -34.95 -34.64
N PHE A 40 46.59 -35.79 -35.47
CA PHE A 40 45.20 -35.61 -35.80
C PHE A 40 44.26 -35.73 -34.60
N ILE A 41 44.51 -36.70 -33.70
CA ILE A 41 43.70 -36.86 -32.50
C ILE A 41 43.89 -35.65 -31.56
N LEU A 42 45.11 -35.14 -31.38
CA LEU A 42 45.40 -33.96 -30.56
C LEU A 42 44.72 -32.72 -31.09
N VAL A 43 44.70 -32.51 -32.41
CA VAL A 43 44.02 -31.35 -33.02
C VAL A 43 42.50 -31.42 -32.77
N ILE A 44 41.88 -32.60 -32.97
CA ILE A 44 40.44 -32.78 -32.70
C ILE A 44 40.13 -32.57 -31.23
N ALA A 45 40.94 -33.19 -30.34
CA ALA A 45 40.76 -33.02 -28.90
C ALA A 45 40.92 -31.54 -28.46
N GLY A 46 41.86 -30.82 -29.05
CA GLY A 46 42.05 -29.38 -28.83
C GLY A 46 40.83 -28.54 -29.24
N ILE A 47 40.28 -28.80 -30.44
CA ILE A 47 39.06 -28.11 -30.92
C ILE A 47 37.89 -28.39 -29.98
N PHE A 48 37.72 -29.64 -29.58
CA PHE A 48 36.68 -30.04 -28.66
C PHE A 48 36.83 -29.38 -27.30
N LEU A 49 38.03 -29.30 -26.76
CA LEU A 49 38.36 -28.65 -25.50
C LEU A 49 38.07 -27.15 -25.53
N VAL A 50 38.44 -26.47 -26.60
CA VAL A 50 38.14 -25.04 -26.78
C VAL A 50 36.63 -24.82 -26.82
N ALA A 51 35.87 -25.61 -27.61
CA ALA A 51 34.41 -25.50 -27.65
C ALA A 51 33.75 -25.81 -26.29
N TRP A 52 34.29 -26.78 -25.56
CA TRP A 52 33.83 -27.12 -24.23
C TRP A 52 34.02 -25.97 -23.21
N ILE A 53 35.22 -25.40 -23.18
CA ILE A 53 35.53 -24.23 -22.30
C ILE A 53 34.67 -23.03 -22.68
N TYR A 54 34.55 -22.77 -23.99
CA TYR A 54 33.73 -21.63 -24.47
C TYR A 54 32.26 -21.76 -24.03
N ASN A 55 31.61 -22.88 -24.27
CA ASN A 55 30.21 -23.09 -23.92
C ASN A 55 30.00 -23.27 -22.42
N GLY A 56 30.96 -23.90 -21.71
CA GLY A 56 30.83 -24.22 -20.29
C GLY A 56 31.23 -23.10 -19.33
N ILE A 57 32.05 -22.15 -19.77
CA ILE A 57 32.62 -21.12 -18.88
C ILE A 57 32.45 -19.72 -19.48
N ILE A 58 32.94 -19.49 -20.71
CA ILE A 58 33.03 -18.12 -21.26
C ILE A 58 31.63 -17.57 -21.57
N LYS A 59 30.80 -18.36 -22.24
CA LYS A 59 29.42 -17.94 -22.61
C LYS A 59 28.56 -17.58 -21.40
N PRO A 60 28.48 -18.38 -20.33
CA PRO A 60 27.71 -18.02 -19.12
C PRO A 60 28.22 -16.73 -18.45
N ILE A 61 29.55 -16.56 -18.36
CA ILE A 61 30.13 -15.33 -17.80
C ILE A 61 29.77 -14.09 -18.64
N ASP A 62 29.83 -14.18 -19.96
CA ASP A 62 29.47 -13.07 -20.84
C ASP A 62 27.98 -12.73 -20.76
N THR A 63 27.12 -13.75 -20.64
CA THR A 63 25.69 -13.57 -20.41
C THR A 63 25.43 -12.80 -19.11
N LEU A 64 26.04 -13.20 -17.99
CA LEU A 64 25.90 -12.51 -16.71
C LEU A 64 26.48 -11.10 -16.72
N LYS A 65 27.63 -10.90 -17.37
CA LYS A 65 28.22 -9.58 -17.56
C LYS A 65 27.32 -8.64 -18.34
N ASN A 66 26.70 -9.14 -19.42
CA ASN A 66 25.76 -8.33 -20.21
C ASN A 66 24.49 -8.03 -19.42
N ALA A 67 23.99 -8.97 -18.65
CA ALA A 67 22.87 -8.77 -17.73
C ALA A 67 23.17 -7.71 -16.68
N ALA A 68 24.36 -7.78 -16.05
CA ALA A 68 24.78 -6.77 -15.07
C ALA A 68 24.85 -5.36 -15.68
N ARG A 69 25.36 -5.21 -16.91
CA ARG A 69 25.41 -3.93 -17.62
C ARG A 69 24.00 -3.39 -17.93
N ARG A 70 23.07 -4.27 -18.31
CA ARG A 70 21.68 -3.86 -18.53
C ARG A 70 21.03 -3.38 -17.25
N ILE A 71 21.23 -4.09 -16.15
CA ILE A 71 20.75 -3.69 -14.82
C ILE A 71 21.34 -2.33 -14.42
N GLU A 72 22.67 -2.13 -14.61
CA GLU A 72 23.37 -0.87 -14.34
C GLU A 72 22.78 0.30 -15.15
N SER A 73 22.41 0.08 -16.41
CA SER A 73 21.78 1.09 -17.27
C SER A 73 20.28 1.31 -16.98
N GLY A 74 19.70 0.59 -16.01
CA GLY A 74 18.28 0.69 -15.66
C GLY A 74 17.32 -0.12 -16.56
N ASP A 75 17.86 -0.89 -17.52
CA ASP A 75 17.04 -1.80 -18.31
C ASP A 75 16.78 -3.09 -17.53
N LEU A 76 15.57 -3.18 -16.95
CA LEU A 76 15.12 -4.34 -16.20
C LEU A 76 14.11 -5.21 -16.99
N ASN A 77 13.82 -4.87 -18.27
CA ASN A 77 12.83 -5.55 -19.09
C ASN A 77 13.43 -6.70 -19.91
N PHE A 78 14.07 -7.64 -19.24
CA PHE A 78 14.57 -8.88 -19.82
C PHE A 78 14.42 -10.00 -18.78
N THR A 79 14.64 -11.24 -19.21
CA THR A 79 14.65 -12.42 -18.33
C THR A 79 15.97 -13.13 -18.45
N LEU A 80 16.45 -13.72 -17.36
CA LEU A 80 17.62 -14.58 -17.33
C LEU A 80 17.16 -16.01 -17.09
N GLU A 81 17.33 -16.88 -18.08
CA GLU A 81 17.05 -18.29 -17.94
C GLU A 81 18.32 -19.05 -17.55
N ALA A 82 18.22 -19.87 -16.54
CA ALA A 82 19.30 -20.75 -16.13
C ALA A 82 19.33 -21.98 -17.05
N GLU A 83 20.21 -21.99 -18.06
CA GLU A 83 20.38 -23.10 -18.99
C GLU A 83 21.02 -24.33 -18.34
N THR A 84 21.65 -24.18 -17.16
CA THR A 84 22.41 -25.23 -16.49
C THR A 84 21.99 -25.37 -15.02
N HIS A 85 22.25 -26.56 -14.42
CA HIS A 85 21.98 -26.86 -13.01
C HIS A 85 23.29 -26.95 -12.21
N ASP A 86 24.25 -26.11 -12.56
CA ASP A 86 25.56 -26.01 -11.91
C ASP A 86 25.69 -24.64 -11.23
N GLU A 87 26.89 -24.29 -10.79
CA GLU A 87 27.20 -23.05 -10.09
C GLU A 87 26.83 -21.80 -10.94
N PHE A 88 26.93 -21.88 -12.27
CA PHE A 88 26.48 -20.81 -13.16
C PHE A 88 24.95 -20.71 -13.23
N GLY A 89 24.24 -21.84 -13.19
CA GLY A 89 22.79 -21.86 -13.10
C GLY A 89 22.28 -21.23 -11.80
N GLU A 90 22.90 -21.56 -10.66
CA GLU A 90 22.59 -20.95 -9.36
C GLU A 90 22.85 -19.44 -9.37
N LEU A 91 23.98 -19.01 -9.94
CA LEU A 91 24.32 -17.61 -10.07
C LEU A 91 23.33 -16.86 -10.98
N THR A 92 22.94 -17.45 -12.10
CA THR A 92 21.95 -16.89 -13.02
C THR A 92 20.58 -16.71 -12.32
N GLN A 93 20.15 -17.68 -11.52
CA GLN A 93 18.92 -17.56 -10.73
C GLN A 93 19.01 -16.46 -9.66
N ALA A 94 20.17 -16.30 -9.02
CA ALA A 94 20.37 -15.22 -8.05
C ALA A 94 20.30 -13.83 -8.70
N PHE A 95 20.92 -13.67 -9.89
CA PHE A 95 20.82 -12.46 -10.70
C PHE A 95 19.38 -12.17 -11.13
N GLU A 96 18.62 -13.18 -11.57
CA GLU A 96 17.22 -13.00 -11.95
C GLU A 96 16.34 -12.57 -10.78
N LYS A 97 16.52 -13.18 -9.59
CA LYS A 97 15.82 -12.74 -8.37
C LYS A 97 16.14 -11.28 -8.01
N MET A 98 17.40 -10.88 -8.13
CA MET A 98 17.82 -9.50 -7.88
C MET A 98 17.18 -8.54 -8.89
N ARG A 99 17.19 -8.88 -10.20
CA ARG A 99 16.56 -8.09 -11.25
C ARG A 99 15.07 -7.90 -11.01
N ILE A 100 14.34 -8.99 -10.67
CA ILE A 100 12.91 -8.93 -10.36
C ILE A 100 12.66 -7.97 -9.20
N LYS A 101 13.42 -8.11 -8.10
CA LYS A 101 13.26 -7.24 -6.93
C LYS A 101 13.57 -5.78 -7.21
N LEU A 102 14.56 -5.50 -8.05
CA LEU A 102 14.86 -4.14 -8.51
C LEU A 102 13.73 -3.56 -9.36
N LYS A 103 13.15 -4.39 -10.26
CA LYS A 103 12.01 -4.00 -11.09
C LYS A 103 10.78 -3.68 -10.24
N GLU A 104 10.42 -4.54 -9.30
CA GLU A 104 9.31 -4.31 -8.35
C GLU A 104 9.51 -3.02 -7.56
N ASN A 105 10.73 -2.77 -7.06
CA ASN A 105 11.05 -1.54 -6.34
C ASN A 105 10.95 -0.29 -7.22
N GLN A 106 11.36 -0.38 -8.50
CA GLN A 106 11.27 0.73 -9.44
C GLN A 106 9.82 1.04 -9.81
N GLU A 107 9.03 0.01 -10.08
CA GLU A 107 7.59 0.14 -10.37
C GLU A 107 6.81 0.65 -9.16
N GLY A 108 7.19 0.22 -7.94
CA GLY A 108 6.65 0.75 -6.69
C GLY A 108 6.91 2.24 -6.55
N LYS A 109 8.17 2.67 -6.69
CA LYS A 109 8.53 4.09 -6.62
C LYS A 109 7.83 4.94 -7.67
N ALA A 110 7.70 4.44 -8.91
CA ALA A 110 7.01 5.17 -9.97
C ALA A 110 5.51 5.36 -9.65
N ARG A 111 4.87 4.34 -9.04
CA ARG A 111 3.48 4.45 -8.54
C ARG A 111 3.37 5.46 -7.41
N ASP A 112 4.25 5.39 -6.41
CA ASP A 112 4.27 6.34 -5.28
C ASP A 112 4.45 7.79 -5.76
N GLU A 113 5.32 8.03 -6.76
CA GLU A 113 5.52 9.35 -7.36
C GLU A 113 4.29 9.85 -8.11
N GLU A 114 3.60 8.98 -8.86
CA GLU A 114 2.37 9.35 -9.56
C GLU A 114 1.23 9.64 -8.58
N GLU A 115 1.05 8.82 -7.56
CA GLU A 115 0.10 9.06 -6.47
C GLU A 115 0.37 10.40 -5.78
N ASN A 116 1.64 10.74 -5.52
CA ASN A 116 2.01 12.03 -4.94
C ASN A 116 1.70 13.22 -5.88
N ARG A 117 1.87 13.07 -7.19
CA ARG A 117 1.51 14.11 -8.16
C ARG A 117 0.01 14.34 -8.21
N GLU A 118 -0.77 13.26 -8.24
CA GLU A 118 -2.23 13.34 -8.18
C GLU A 118 -2.70 13.98 -6.88
N LEU A 119 -2.07 13.64 -5.75
CA LEU A 119 -2.32 14.27 -4.45
C LEU A 119 -2.21 15.79 -4.53
N VAL A 120 -1.03 16.28 -4.95
CA VAL A 120 -0.75 17.72 -5.02
C VAL A 120 -1.76 18.43 -5.94
N SER A 121 -2.10 17.81 -7.07
CA SER A 121 -3.09 18.33 -8.01
C SER A 121 -4.49 18.43 -7.40
N ASN A 122 -4.93 17.36 -6.73
CA ASN A 122 -6.26 17.30 -6.11
C ASN A 122 -6.39 18.30 -4.95
N ILE A 123 -5.36 18.39 -4.10
CA ILE A 123 -5.32 19.37 -3.00
C ILE A 123 -5.36 20.80 -3.54
N ALA A 124 -4.56 21.09 -4.56
CA ALA A 124 -4.56 22.42 -5.17
C ALA A 124 -5.95 22.80 -5.72
N HIS A 125 -6.64 21.85 -6.34
CA HIS A 125 -8.01 22.02 -6.82
C HIS A 125 -8.99 22.27 -5.66
N ASP A 126 -8.94 21.41 -4.62
CA ASP A 126 -9.87 21.45 -3.48
C ASP A 126 -9.64 22.69 -2.60
N LEU A 127 -8.43 23.23 -2.55
CA LEU A 127 -8.15 24.53 -1.91
C LEU A 127 -8.57 25.72 -2.78
N LYS A 128 -8.44 25.63 -4.10
CA LYS A 128 -8.80 26.74 -5.02
C LYS A 128 -10.28 27.06 -4.96
N THR A 129 -11.14 26.05 -4.82
CA THR A 129 -12.61 26.21 -4.79
C THR A 129 -13.09 27.12 -3.63
N PRO A 130 -12.77 26.81 -2.34
CA PRO A 130 -13.18 27.68 -1.23
C PRO A 130 -12.49 29.06 -1.28
N ILE A 131 -11.22 29.16 -1.72
CA ILE A 131 -10.53 30.43 -1.89
C ILE A 131 -11.28 31.32 -2.91
N THR A 132 -11.70 30.75 -4.04
CA THR A 132 -12.43 31.50 -5.06
C THR A 132 -13.78 31.96 -4.54
N ALA A 133 -14.48 31.11 -3.76
CA ALA A 133 -15.74 31.50 -3.12
C ALA A 133 -15.54 32.62 -2.09
N ILE A 134 -14.56 32.50 -1.19
CA ILE A 134 -14.22 33.56 -0.20
C ILE A 134 -13.96 34.88 -0.90
N ARG A 135 -13.11 34.87 -1.95
CA ARG A 135 -12.80 36.06 -2.73
C ARG A 135 -14.06 36.67 -3.36
N GLY A 136 -14.90 35.88 -4.04
CA GLY A 136 -16.10 36.37 -4.71
C GLY A 136 -17.13 36.96 -3.74
N TYR A 137 -17.32 36.35 -2.56
CA TYR A 137 -18.21 36.93 -1.54
C TYR A 137 -17.63 38.19 -0.90
N ALA A 138 -16.31 38.24 -0.69
CA ALA A 138 -15.65 39.45 -0.19
C ALA A 138 -15.72 40.60 -1.21
N GLU A 139 -15.42 40.35 -2.48
CA GLU A 139 -15.60 41.34 -3.58
C GLU A 139 -17.05 41.80 -3.67
N GLY A 140 -18.02 40.90 -3.57
CA GLY A 140 -19.45 41.27 -3.58
C GLY A 140 -19.91 42.15 -2.40
N ILE A 141 -19.21 42.08 -1.25
CA ILE A 141 -19.42 43.02 -0.13
C ILE A 141 -18.77 44.37 -0.44
N LEU A 142 -17.52 44.37 -0.93
CA LEU A 142 -16.74 45.56 -1.24
C LEU A 142 -17.39 46.42 -2.37
N ASP A 143 -17.88 45.75 -3.41
CA ASP A 143 -18.50 46.36 -4.58
C ASP A 143 -19.97 46.78 -4.33
N GLY A 144 -20.49 46.58 -3.11
CA GLY A 144 -21.86 46.97 -2.75
C GLY A 144 -22.95 46.04 -3.32
N VAL A 145 -22.61 44.93 -3.94
CA VAL A 145 -23.58 43.91 -4.42
C VAL A 145 -24.41 43.34 -3.28
N ALA A 146 -23.83 43.25 -2.09
CA ALA A 146 -24.51 42.91 -0.84
C ALA A 146 -25.17 44.18 -0.26
N ALA A 147 -26.22 44.68 -0.92
CA ALA A 147 -26.86 45.96 -0.60
C ALA A 147 -27.61 45.99 0.74
N SER A 148 -28.04 44.84 1.30
CA SER A 148 -28.73 44.77 2.59
C SER A 148 -27.83 44.15 3.68
N GLU A 149 -28.07 44.54 4.94
CA GLU A 149 -27.33 43.96 6.09
C GLU A 149 -27.55 42.45 6.20
N GLU A 150 -28.73 41.93 5.85
CA GLU A 150 -29.02 40.50 5.80
C GLU A 150 -28.14 39.80 4.76
N LYS A 151 -28.00 40.39 3.56
CA LYS A 151 -27.19 39.84 2.47
C LYS A 151 -25.68 39.88 2.84
N LYS A 152 -25.23 40.97 3.46
CA LYS A 152 -23.86 41.08 3.99
C LYS A 152 -23.59 39.98 5.02
N ARG A 153 -24.51 39.80 5.97
CA ARG A 153 -24.38 38.74 7.00
C ARG A 153 -24.30 37.34 6.38
N LYS A 154 -25.14 37.05 5.37
CA LYS A 154 -25.09 35.77 4.65
C LYS A 154 -23.76 35.58 3.93
N TYR A 155 -23.19 36.61 3.31
CA TYR A 155 -21.89 36.54 2.65
C TYR A 155 -20.77 36.30 3.67
N LEU A 156 -20.76 37.01 4.79
CA LEU A 156 -19.80 36.80 5.88
C LEU A 156 -19.90 35.40 6.47
N GLN A 157 -21.09 34.85 6.67
CA GLN A 157 -21.28 33.47 7.13
C GLN A 157 -20.72 32.49 6.11
N THR A 158 -20.92 32.69 4.83
CA THR A 158 -20.36 31.81 3.78
C THR A 158 -18.84 31.88 3.77
N ILE A 159 -18.24 33.07 3.90
CA ILE A 159 -16.78 33.24 4.02
C ILE A 159 -16.25 32.46 5.23
N TYR A 160 -16.90 32.62 6.39
CA TYR A 160 -16.53 31.94 7.62
C TYR A 160 -16.57 30.41 7.48
N HIS A 161 -17.65 29.86 6.92
CA HIS A 161 -17.77 28.43 6.68
C HIS A 161 -16.72 27.90 5.71
N LYS A 162 -16.41 28.65 4.63
CA LYS A 162 -15.37 28.27 3.68
C LYS A 162 -13.97 28.34 4.26
N ALA A 163 -13.71 29.24 5.21
CA ALA A 163 -12.45 29.28 5.94
C ALA A 163 -12.29 28.07 6.88
N ILE A 164 -13.36 27.63 7.57
CA ILE A 164 -13.36 26.41 8.38
C ILE A 164 -13.09 25.17 7.52
N GLU A 165 -13.76 25.09 6.36
CA GLU A 165 -13.55 24.00 5.40
C GLU A 165 -12.08 23.91 4.95
N MET A 166 -11.45 25.07 4.65
CA MET A 166 -10.02 25.11 4.30
C MET A 166 -9.12 24.64 5.45
N ASN A 167 -9.37 25.09 6.68
CA ASN A 167 -8.58 24.65 7.82
C ASN A 167 -8.65 23.12 7.98
N ARG A 168 -9.85 22.52 7.82
CA ARG A 168 -10.02 21.07 7.88
C ARG A 168 -9.19 20.35 6.79
N LEU A 169 -9.17 20.86 5.54
CA LEU A 169 -8.37 20.30 4.47
C LEU A 169 -6.87 20.37 4.76
N ILE A 170 -6.39 21.49 5.34
CA ILE A 170 -5.00 21.66 5.76
C ILE A 170 -4.65 20.68 6.87
N ASP A 171 -5.52 20.48 7.85
CA ASP A 171 -5.31 19.53 8.94
C ASP A 171 -5.25 18.08 8.42
N GLU A 172 -6.12 17.71 7.49
CA GLU A 172 -6.09 16.41 6.81
C GLU A 172 -4.78 16.20 6.06
N LEU A 173 -4.29 17.22 5.34
CA LEU A 173 -3.00 17.18 4.62
C LEU A 173 -1.82 17.04 5.57
N ASN A 174 -1.77 17.83 6.65
CA ASN A 174 -0.72 17.76 7.65
C ASN A 174 -0.70 16.38 8.32
N TYR A 175 -1.86 15.81 8.57
CA TYR A 175 -1.97 14.48 9.14
C TYR A 175 -1.51 13.41 8.15
N TYR A 176 -1.88 13.53 6.88
CA TYR A 176 -1.39 12.67 5.81
C TYR A 176 0.14 12.67 5.72
N ALA A 177 0.77 13.85 5.76
CA ALA A 177 2.23 13.96 5.74
C ALA A 177 2.91 13.27 6.93
N LYS A 178 2.24 13.23 8.12
CA LYS A 178 2.71 12.48 9.29
C LYS A 178 2.58 10.97 9.09
N ILE A 179 1.49 10.51 8.45
CA ILE A 179 1.30 9.10 8.08
C ILE A 179 2.41 8.62 7.16
N GLU A 180 2.68 9.33 6.06
CA GLU A 180 3.70 8.97 5.07
C GLU A 180 5.10 8.83 5.69
N THR A 181 5.40 9.64 6.67
CA THR A 181 6.70 9.62 7.34
C THR A 181 6.75 8.66 8.53
N ASN A 182 5.71 7.87 8.80
CA ASN A 182 5.56 7.04 10.02
C ASN A 182 5.83 7.83 11.30
N LYS A 183 5.46 9.11 11.34
CA LYS A 183 5.69 10.03 12.46
C LYS A 183 4.42 10.35 13.24
N ILE A 184 3.40 9.50 13.17
CA ILE A 184 2.25 9.65 14.08
C ILE A 184 2.76 9.30 15.49
N PRO A 185 2.76 10.25 16.42
CA PRO A 185 3.10 9.93 17.79
C PRO A 185 1.90 9.24 18.45
N TYR A 186 1.83 7.91 18.34
CA TYR A 186 0.79 7.14 19.02
C TYR A 186 1.08 7.09 20.52
N HIS A 187 0.04 7.33 21.32
CA HIS A 187 0.03 7.14 22.77
C HIS A 187 -0.89 5.95 23.12
N PHE A 188 -0.37 4.74 22.91
CA PHE A 188 -1.12 3.53 23.22
C PHE A 188 -1.31 3.37 24.72
N VAL A 189 -2.56 3.26 25.14
CA VAL A 189 -2.96 3.00 26.53
C VAL A 189 -3.98 1.86 26.58
N SER A 190 -4.12 1.20 27.72
CA SER A 190 -5.23 0.29 27.95
C SER A 190 -6.50 1.09 28.18
N LEU A 191 -7.54 0.76 27.42
CA LEU A 191 -8.84 1.42 27.44
C LEU A 191 -9.93 0.41 27.73
N PRO A 192 -10.84 0.64 28.72
CA PRO A 192 -12.07 -0.12 28.85
C PRO A 192 -12.96 0.17 27.64
N ALA A 193 -13.07 -0.83 26.75
CA ALA A 193 -13.66 -0.64 25.43
C ALA A 193 -15.12 -0.18 25.49
N LEU A 194 -15.92 -0.81 26.34
CA LEU A 194 -17.34 -0.45 26.50
C LEU A 194 -17.50 1.00 26.98
N GLU A 195 -16.81 1.41 28.02
CA GLU A 195 -16.87 2.78 28.59
C GLU A 195 -16.46 3.82 27.55
N TYR A 196 -15.33 3.61 26.88
CA TYR A 196 -14.82 4.53 25.85
C TYR A 196 -15.81 4.75 24.71
N PHE A 197 -16.34 3.66 24.14
CA PHE A 197 -17.26 3.77 23.01
C PHE A 197 -18.67 4.22 23.43
N GLN A 198 -19.09 3.92 24.64
CA GLN A 198 -20.33 4.43 25.21
C GLN A 198 -20.29 5.95 25.38
N ASP A 199 -19.23 6.49 25.99
CA ASP A 199 -19.03 7.95 26.15
C ASP A 199 -19.03 8.65 24.80
N TYR A 200 -18.30 8.10 23.82
CA TYR A 200 -18.29 8.64 22.46
C TYR A 200 -19.69 8.60 21.82
N SER A 201 -20.45 7.53 22.02
CA SER A 201 -21.78 7.40 21.45
C SER A 201 -22.78 8.41 22.02
N VAL A 202 -22.66 8.76 23.29
CA VAL A 202 -23.49 9.78 23.94
C VAL A 202 -23.18 11.17 23.36
N GLU A 203 -21.90 11.52 23.18
CA GLU A 203 -21.49 12.77 22.55
C GLU A 203 -22.02 12.88 21.11
N MET A 204 -21.86 11.80 20.32
CA MET A 204 -22.33 11.71 18.95
C MET A 204 -23.86 11.82 18.83
N ALA A 205 -24.62 11.28 19.79
CA ALA A 205 -26.07 11.36 19.81
C ALA A 205 -26.54 12.83 19.87
N VAL A 206 -25.90 13.64 20.69
CA VAL A 206 -26.23 15.07 20.84
C VAL A 206 -25.97 15.85 19.53
N ASP A 207 -24.82 15.60 18.91
CA ASP A 207 -24.44 16.29 17.67
C ASP A 207 -25.35 15.90 16.50
N LEU A 208 -25.68 14.61 16.39
CA LEU A 208 -26.54 14.09 15.32
C LEU A 208 -28.00 14.52 15.50
N ASP A 209 -28.52 14.57 16.73
CA ASP A 209 -29.87 15.09 17.02
C ASP A 209 -30.00 16.55 16.62
N ALA A 210 -29.00 17.38 16.95
CA ALA A 210 -28.93 18.79 16.54
C ALA A 210 -28.95 18.96 15.00
N MET A 211 -28.50 17.96 14.24
CA MET A 211 -28.54 17.95 12.77
C MET A 211 -29.82 17.28 12.22
N GLY A 212 -30.70 16.77 13.07
CA GLY A 212 -31.94 16.11 12.70
C GLY A 212 -31.81 14.65 12.29
N PHE A 213 -30.74 13.98 12.70
CA PHE A 213 -30.54 12.55 12.48
C PHE A 213 -31.15 11.71 13.59
N GLN A 214 -31.72 10.57 13.24
CA GLN A 214 -32.06 9.53 14.19
C GLN A 214 -30.79 8.69 14.48
N PHE A 215 -30.41 8.65 15.75
CA PHE A 215 -29.26 7.86 16.20
C PHE A 215 -29.70 6.72 17.12
N SER A 216 -29.12 5.52 16.93
CA SER A 216 -29.36 4.35 17.78
C SER A 216 -28.04 3.65 18.09
N THR A 217 -28.00 3.01 19.26
CA THR A 217 -26.80 2.27 19.72
C THR A 217 -27.17 0.86 20.13
N ASP A 218 -26.33 -0.11 19.73
CA ASP A 218 -26.39 -1.50 20.14
C ASP A 218 -25.04 -1.88 20.75
N LEU A 219 -24.96 -1.92 22.07
CA LEU A 219 -23.72 -2.18 22.79
C LEU A 219 -23.79 -3.57 23.42
N PHE A 220 -23.13 -4.55 22.81
CA PHE A 220 -23.07 -5.95 23.24
C PHE A 220 -21.63 -6.36 23.56
N LEU A 221 -21.08 -5.78 24.62
CA LEU A 221 -19.72 -6.05 25.10
C LEU A 221 -19.72 -6.11 26.61
N GLU A 222 -18.88 -6.97 27.20
CA GLU A 222 -18.71 -7.02 28.65
C GLU A 222 -17.84 -5.84 29.14
N ASP A 223 -18.16 -5.33 30.33
CA ASP A 223 -17.44 -4.19 30.95
C ASP A 223 -15.95 -4.46 31.19
N THR A 224 -15.56 -5.74 31.27
CA THR A 224 -14.19 -6.18 31.55
C THR A 224 -13.28 -6.20 30.32
N VAL A 225 -13.81 -5.94 29.13
CA VAL A 225 -13.03 -6.00 27.89
C VAL A 225 -12.20 -4.74 27.73
N GLU A 226 -10.88 -4.93 27.70
CA GLU A 226 -9.90 -3.87 27.42
C GLU A 226 -9.34 -3.99 25.99
N ILE A 227 -8.96 -2.85 25.41
CA ILE A 227 -8.22 -2.74 24.14
C ILE A 227 -6.98 -1.88 24.36
N ILE A 228 -5.90 -2.12 23.61
CA ILE A 228 -4.76 -1.21 23.57
C ILE A 228 -4.90 -0.32 22.36
N ALA A 229 -5.12 0.98 22.60
CA ALA A 229 -5.31 1.94 21.53
C ALA A 229 -4.91 3.36 21.98
N ASP A 230 -4.77 4.26 20.99
CA ASP A 230 -4.66 5.69 21.25
C ASP A 230 -6.06 6.31 21.17
N PRO A 231 -6.59 6.88 22.28
CA PRO A 231 -7.95 7.40 22.36
C PRO A 231 -8.20 8.57 21.40
N GLU A 232 -7.18 9.43 21.16
CA GLU A 232 -7.31 10.56 20.24
C GLU A 232 -7.39 10.08 18.79
N GLN A 233 -6.60 9.07 18.44
CA GLN A 233 -6.63 8.50 17.11
C GLN A 233 -7.92 7.71 16.85
N LEU A 234 -8.43 6.97 17.84
CA LEU A 234 -9.74 6.32 17.73
C LEU A 234 -10.87 7.33 17.58
N ARG A 235 -10.86 8.44 18.34
CA ARG A 235 -11.83 9.53 18.15
C ARG A 235 -11.79 10.07 16.71
N LYS A 236 -10.59 10.21 16.13
CA LYS A 236 -10.41 10.64 14.75
C LYS A 236 -10.98 9.65 13.74
N VAL A 237 -10.80 8.34 13.97
CA VAL A 237 -11.43 7.27 13.19
C VAL A 237 -12.95 7.44 13.17
N MET A 238 -13.55 7.52 14.36
CA MET A 238 -14.99 7.62 14.51
C MET A 238 -15.55 8.88 13.84
N ASN A 239 -14.91 10.05 14.06
CA ASN A 239 -15.31 11.33 13.47
C ASN A 239 -15.24 11.30 11.93
N ASN A 240 -14.22 10.67 11.34
CA ASN A 240 -14.13 10.55 9.88
C ASN A 240 -15.25 9.68 9.30
N ILE A 241 -15.56 8.55 9.94
CA ILE A 241 -16.64 7.66 9.48
C ILE A 241 -17.99 8.35 9.59
N VAL A 242 -18.29 8.96 10.75
CA VAL A 242 -19.57 9.68 10.98
C VAL A 242 -19.71 10.89 10.06
N SER A 243 -18.64 11.67 9.86
CA SER A 243 -18.64 12.80 8.92
C SER A 243 -18.97 12.35 7.50
N ASN A 244 -18.48 11.19 7.07
CA ASN A 244 -18.82 10.61 5.78
C ASN A 244 -20.31 10.19 5.73
N ALA A 245 -20.82 9.52 6.76
CA ALA A 245 -22.25 9.16 6.84
C ALA A 245 -23.15 10.38 6.73
N VAL A 246 -22.85 11.46 7.44
CA VAL A 246 -23.60 12.73 7.38
C VAL A 246 -23.49 13.37 5.98
N LYS A 247 -22.29 13.40 5.42
CA LYS A 247 -22.00 14.04 4.13
C LYS A 247 -22.71 13.38 2.95
N TYR A 248 -22.82 12.06 2.95
CA TYR A 248 -23.42 11.30 1.85
C TYR A 248 -24.87 10.90 2.13
N MET A 249 -25.50 11.51 3.14
CA MET A 249 -26.90 11.33 3.46
C MET A 249 -27.80 12.04 2.43
N ASP A 250 -28.80 11.33 1.93
CA ASP A 250 -29.78 11.83 0.96
C ASP A 250 -31.24 11.50 1.34
N LYS A 251 -31.46 10.92 2.52
CA LYS A 251 -32.78 10.53 3.00
C LYS A 251 -33.48 11.64 3.75
N LYS A 252 -34.82 11.64 3.66
CA LYS A 252 -35.68 12.57 4.45
C LYS A 252 -35.65 12.24 5.96
N GLU A 253 -35.47 10.97 6.28
CA GLU A 253 -35.30 10.48 7.64
C GLU A 253 -33.90 9.88 7.78
N PRO A 254 -32.89 10.72 8.06
CA PRO A 254 -31.51 10.29 8.16
C PRO A 254 -31.31 9.46 9.43
N LYS A 255 -30.66 8.29 9.29
CA LYS A 255 -30.41 7.35 10.40
C LYS A 255 -28.94 6.95 10.42
N ILE A 256 -28.38 6.94 11.62
CA ILE A 256 -27.06 6.35 11.89
C ILE A 256 -27.21 5.41 13.07
N GLN A 257 -26.69 4.19 12.93
CA GLN A 257 -26.64 3.17 13.96
C GLN A 257 -25.19 2.89 14.31
N PHE A 258 -24.89 2.87 15.60
CA PHE A 258 -23.60 2.50 16.14
C PHE A 258 -23.72 1.17 16.89
N SER A 259 -22.89 0.18 16.55
CA SER A 259 -22.90 -1.11 17.23
C SER A 259 -21.51 -1.49 17.69
N LEU A 260 -21.45 -2.07 18.90
CA LEU A 260 -20.23 -2.59 19.53
C LEU A 260 -20.48 -4.05 19.89
N LEU A 261 -19.70 -4.96 19.30
CA LEU A 261 -19.93 -6.40 19.40
C LEU A 261 -18.68 -7.13 19.86
N ASP A 262 -18.90 -8.23 20.59
CA ASP A 262 -17.85 -9.19 20.91
C ASP A 262 -17.59 -10.09 19.70
N ALA A 263 -16.37 -10.06 19.15
CA ALA A 263 -15.91 -10.87 18.03
C ALA A 263 -14.76 -11.82 18.43
N GLY A 264 -14.88 -12.47 19.59
CA GLY A 264 -13.89 -13.42 20.10
C GLY A 264 -12.62 -12.70 20.60
N ASP A 265 -11.49 -12.84 19.90
CA ASP A 265 -10.24 -12.15 20.27
C ASP A 265 -10.25 -10.64 19.91
N PHE A 266 -11.32 -10.17 19.28
CA PHE A 266 -11.48 -8.79 18.83
C PHE A 266 -12.76 -8.17 19.38
N VAL A 267 -12.78 -6.85 19.39
CA VAL A 267 -13.99 -6.04 19.53
C VAL A 267 -14.34 -5.52 18.13
N GLU A 268 -15.55 -5.74 17.66
CA GLU A 268 -16.04 -5.22 16.39
C GLU A 268 -16.87 -3.97 16.61
N ILE A 269 -16.56 -2.93 15.86
CA ILE A 269 -17.25 -1.65 15.83
C ILE A 269 -17.88 -1.46 14.47
N ILE A 270 -19.18 -1.14 14.46
CA ILE A 270 -19.95 -0.96 13.22
C ILE A 270 -20.64 0.41 13.26
N ILE A 271 -20.45 1.20 12.21
CA ILE A 271 -21.19 2.44 11.99
C ILE A 271 -21.96 2.27 10.69
N LYS A 272 -23.29 2.25 10.79
CA LYS A 272 -24.19 2.07 9.67
C LYS A 272 -25.01 3.32 9.44
N ASP A 273 -25.07 3.78 8.21
CA ASP A 273 -25.97 4.83 7.73
C ASP A 273 -27.02 4.28 6.75
N ASN A 274 -28.09 5.05 6.53
CA ASN A 274 -29.11 4.77 5.52
C ASN A 274 -29.00 5.71 4.31
N GLY A 275 -27.80 6.27 4.03
CA GLY A 275 -27.56 7.21 2.93
C GLY A 275 -27.64 6.59 1.53
N LYS A 276 -27.01 7.24 0.56
CA LYS A 276 -27.09 6.79 -0.86
C LYS A 276 -26.42 5.46 -1.16
N GLY A 277 -25.54 4.97 -0.30
CA GLY A 277 -24.76 3.75 -0.55
C GLY A 277 -23.64 3.94 -1.59
N ILE A 278 -22.88 2.87 -1.83
CA ILE A 278 -21.70 2.82 -2.66
C ILE A 278 -21.86 1.71 -3.71
N GLU A 279 -21.44 1.96 -4.95
CA GLU A 279 -21.45 0.94 -6.00
C GLU A 279 -20.48 -0.20 -5.68
N LYS A 280 -20.88 -1.45 -5.96
CA LYS A 280 -20.06 -2.64 -5.69
C LYS A 280 -18.67 -2.59 -6.32
N LYS A 281 -18.53 -1.94 -7.49
CA LYS A 281 -17.25 -1.75 -8.16
C LYS A 281 -16.29 -0.83 -7.39
N ASP A 282 -16.84 0.12 -6.61
CA ASP A 282 -16.08 1.14 -5.88
C ASP A 282 -15.69 0.67 -4.47
N LEU A 283 -16.44 -0.27 -3.86
CA LEU A 283 -16.21 -0.76 -2.50
C LEU A 283 -14.76 -1.21 -2.21
N PRO A 284 -14.05 -1.92 -3.10
CA PRO A 284 -12.68 -2.32 -2.84
C PRO A 284 -11.70 -1.14 -2.70
N TYR A 285 -12.08 0.02 -3.24
CA TYR A 285 -11.19 1.19 -3.38
C TYR A 285 -11.49 2.33 -2.41
N ILE A 286 -12.60 2.29 -1.66
CA ILE A 286 -13.01 3.42 -0.79
C ILE A 286 -12.01 3.74 0.31
N PHE A 287 -11.16 2.79 0.70
CA PHE A 287 -10.07 2.97 1.66
C PHE A 287 -8.73 3.29 1.00
N GLU A 288 -8.68 3.29 -0.34
CA GLU A 288 -7.50 3.74 -1.06
C GLU A 288 -7.39 5.25 -1.03
N ARG A 289 -6.16 5.74 -1.09
CA ARG A 289 -5.86 7.17 -1.01
C ARG A 289 -6.46 7.91 -2.20
N PHE A 290 -7.07 9.07 -1.95
CA PHE A 290 -7.65 9.97 -2.97
C PHE A 290 -8.78 9.35 -3.79
N PHE A 291 -9.23 8.18 -3.44
CA PHE A 291 -10.35 7.57 -4.12
C PHE A 291 -11.64 8.37 -3.87
N ARG A 292 -12.31 8.70 -4.96
CA ARG A 292 -13.64 9.31 -4.98
C ARG A 292 -14.44 8.65 -6.08
N SER A 293 -15.62 8.16 -5.75
CA SER A 293 -16.53 7.62 -6.78
C SER A 293 -16.91 8.69 -7.79
N ASP A 294 -17.21 8.32 -9.03
CA ASP A 294 -17.61 9.26 -10.09
C ASP A 294 -18.84 10.07 -9.70
N THR A 295 -19.76 9.48 -8.94
CA THR A 295 -20.93 10.15 -8.38
C THR A 295 -20.58 11.20 -7.32
N ALA A 296 -19.46 11.09 -6.64
CA ALA A 296 -18.97 12.04 -5.65
C ALA A 296 -18.11 13.17 -6.26
N ARG A 297 -17.59 13.01 -7.48
CA ARG A 297 -16.83 14.05 -8.19
C ARG A 297 -17.70 15.20 -8.68
N GLY A 298 -18.99 14.96 -8.92
CA GLY A 298 -19.95 15.95 -9.43
C GLY A 298 -20.75 16.72 -8.38
N THR A 299 -20.58 16.42 -7.09
CA THR A 299 -21.34 17.08 -6.02
C THR A 299 -20.52 18.22 -5.40
N GLU A 300 -21.21 19.35 -5.07
CA GLU A 300 -20.64 20.49 -4.33
C GLU A 300 -20.11 20.11 -2.92
N THR A 301 -20.40 18.90 -2.47
CA THR A 301 -19.92 18.32 -1.20
C THR A 301 -18.51 17.75 -1.37
N GLY A 302 -17.54 18.61 -1.68
CA GLY A 302 -16.13 18.25 -1.85
C GLY A 302 -15.53 17.51 -0.67
N GLY A 303 -14.54 16.64 -0.93
CA GLY A 303 -13.73 15.95 0.09
C GLY A 303 -12.45 15.44 -0.52
N SER A 304 -11.37 15.53 0.22
CA SER A 304 -10.00 15.18 -0.19
C SER A 304 -9.79 13.72 -0.63
N GLY A 305 -10.72 12.82 -0.28
CA GLY A 305 -10.53 11.37 -0.46
C GLY A 305 -9.47 10.77 0.48
N ILE A 306 -9.01 11.54 1.48
CA ILE A 306 -7.98 11.12 2.44
C ILE A 306 -8.61 10.50 3.70
N GLY A 307 -9.83 10.90 4.07
CA GLY A 307 -10.42 10.54 5.38
C GLY A 307 -10.49 9.05 5.66
N LEU A 308 -11.00 8.23 4.72
CA LEU A 308 -11.09 6.77 4.92
C LEU A 308 -9.73 6.07 4.83
N SER A 309 -8.78 6.58 4.08
CA SER A 309 -7.40 6.03 4.07
C SER A 309 -6.67 6.31 5.39
N ILE A 310 -6.92 7.46 6.02
CA ILE A 310 -6.47 7.75 7.40
C ILE A 310 -7.07 6.74 8.38
N VAL A 311 -8.38 6.49 8.28
CA VAL A 311 -9.09 5.51 9.12
C VAL A 311 -8.45 4.13 8.99
N LYS A 312 -8.25 3.64 7.76
CA LYS A 312 -7.59 2.36 7.48
C LYS A 312 -6.22 2.28 8.15
N LYS A 313 -5.38 3.29 7.95
CA LYS A 313 -4.03 3.32 8.52
C LYS A 313 -4.03 3.30 10.05
N ILE A 314 -4.88 4.09 10.70
CA ILE A 314 -4.97 4.09 12.16
C ILE A 314 -5.40 2.72 12.68
N ILE A 315 -6.42 2.10 12.06
CA ILE A 315 -6.90 0.77 12.49
C ILE A 315 -5.84 -0.30 12.28
N GLU A 316 -5.15 -0.30 11.14
CA GLU A 316 -4.07 -1.24 10.85
C GLU A 316 -2.87 -1.07 11.80
N ASP A 317 -2.49 0.17 12.15
CA ASP A 317 -1.43 0.46 13.12
C ASP A 317 -1.80 0.03 14.55
N ASN A 318 -3.10 -0.06 14.86
CA ASN A 318 -3.63 -0.67 16.09
C ASN A 318 -3.77 -2.22 16.00
N GLY A 319 -3.24 -2.85 14.92
CA GLY A 319 -3.33 -4.29 14.72
C GLY A 319 -4.73 -4.79 14.38
N GLY A 320 -5.62 -3.89 13.96
CA GLY A 320 -7.00 -4.17 13.57
C GLY A 320 -7.15 -4.39 12.06
N ARG A 321 -8.43 -4.45 11.65
CA ARG A 321 -8.86 -4.54 10.24
C ARG A 321 -10.11 -3.70 10.04
N ILE A 322 -10.28 -3.14 8.82
CA ILE A 322 -11.45 -2.38 8.41
C ILE A 322 -12.01 -2.90 7.09
N TRP A 323 -13.32 -2.88 6.93
CA TRP A 323 -14.03 -3.17 5.68
C TRP A 323 -15.35 -2.43 5.62
N ALA A 324 -16.02 -2.47 4.47
CA ALA A 324 -17.32 -1.85 4.28
C ALA A 324 -18.28 -2.79 3.57
N GLU A 325 -19.55 -2.67 3.92
CA GLU A 325 -20.69 -3.27 3.24
C GLU A 325 -21.64 -2.15 2.81
N SER A 326 -22.07 -2.17 1.56
CA SER A 326 -22.96 -1.14 1.05
C SER A 326 -23.79 -1.61 -0.13
N GLU A 327 -25.00 -1.06 -0.23
CA GLU A 327 -25.88 -1.23 -1.37
C GLU A 327 -26.47 0.14 -1.74
N ILE A 328 -26.52 0.43 -3.05
CA ILE A 328 -27.03 1.72 -3.55
C ILE A 328 -28.49 1.89 -3.12
N GLY A 329 -28.77 3.02 -2.47
CA GLY A 329 -30.08 3.37 -1.96
C GLY A 329 -30.43 2.81 -0.60
N GLU A 330 -29.64 1.86 -0.05
CA GLU A 330 -29.84 1.26 1.27
C GLU A 330 -28.92 1.87 2.34
N GLY A 331 -27.73 2.36 1.94
CA GLY A 331 -26.74 2.98 2.82
C GLY A 331 -25.43 2.21 2.89
N THR A 332 -24.59 2.57 3.87
CA THR A 332 -23.26 1.99 4.06
C THR A 332 -23.04 1.58 5.50
N SER A 333 -22.40 0.43 5.70
CA SER A 333 -21.89 -0.02 6.99
C SER A 333 -20.37 -0.08 6.93
N ILE A 334 -19.70 0.67 7.78
CA ILE A 334 -18.26 0.59 7.99
C ILE A 334 -18.01 -0.25 9.22
N HIS A 335 -17.21 -1.29 9.06
CA HIS A 335 -16.84 -2.25 10.08
C HIS A 335 -15.35 -2.14 10.36
N PHE A 336 -14.96 -2.14 11.62
CA PHE A 336 -13.57 -2.34 11.98
C PHE A 336 -13.44 -3.14 13.27
N VAL A 337 -12.30 -3.82 13.44
CA VAL A 337 -12.00 -4.63 14.61
C VAL A 337 -10.73 -4.15 15.28
N LEU A 338 -10.73 -4.19 16.62
CA LEU A 338 -9.57 -3.94 17.46
C LEU A 338 -9.31 -5.16 18.32
N ARG A 339 -8.03 -5.49 18.53
CA ARG A 339 -7.66 -6.64 19.32
C ARG A 339 -7.92 -6.41 20.81
N LYS A 340 -8.55 -7.37 21.47
CA LYS A 340 -8.72 -7.36 22.92
C LYS A 340 -7.36 -7.48 23.62
N HIS A 341 -7.21 -6.74 24.70
CA HIS A 341 -6.09 -6.89 25.60
C HIS A 341 -6.48 -7.85 26.73
N PHE A 342 -5.83 -9.02 26.74
CA PHE A 342 -6.00 -9.97 27.82
C PHE A 342 -4.91 -9.69 28.86
N THR A 343 -5.29 -9.13 30.00
CA THR A 343 -4.40 -9.08 31.16
C THR A 343 -4.22 -10.51 31.65
N GLU A 344 -3.01 -11.08 31.57
CA GLU A 344 -2.74 -12.37 32.20
C GLU A 344 -3.05 -12.25 33.70
N PRO A 345 -3.90 -13.12 34.27
CA PRO A 345 -4.13 -13.11 35.69
C PRO A 345 -2.87 -13.61 36.40
N GLY A 346 -2.06 -12.67 36.93
CA GLY A 346 -0.95 -13.01 37.85
C GLY A 346 0.46 -12.77 37.34
N GLY A 347 0.82 -11.54 37.13
CA GLY A 347 2.21 -11.07 37.10
C GLY A 347 2.46 -10.07 38.19
N ASN A 348 2.48 -10.52 39.46
CA ASN A 348 3.11 -9.77 40.53
C ASN A 348 4.63 -9.79 40.31
N THR A 349 5.22 -8.68 39.97
CA THR A 349 6.54 -8.27 40.50
C THR A 349 6.62 -6.76 40.49
#